data_c757a6660d7c64883fea9826fdef88a6
#
_entry.id   c757a6660d7c64883fea9826fdef88a6
#
_cell.length_a   1.000
_cell.length_b   1.000
_cell.length_c   1.000
_cell.angle_alpha   90.00
_cell.angle_beta   90.00
_cell.angle_gamma   90.00
#
_symmetry.space_group_name_H-M   'P 1'
#
loop_
_entity.id
_entity.type
_entity.pdbx_description
1 polymer ?
#
loop_
_entity_poly.entity_id
_entity_poly.type
_entity_poly.pdbx_seq_one_letter_code
_entity_poly.pdbx_strand_id
1 'polypeptide(L)'
;EVTPIYGAVGFESRYVDFLSPKWMEMLNYTSSTAAKLGMGMDMNTGTGWPFGGPQIKTADAATKLIVQTYKLNAGEIVKEAIRVNDPKQQGIAVLQALVAYDEKGNATDLMSKVDAAGNLNMQPVTSKTEVYAAFSGKTLQKVKRAAPGGEGFTLDHLSKSATDAYLARFT
;
A
#
# COMPACT_ATOMS: atom_id res chain seq x y z
N GLU A 1 9.66 -23.83 14.02
CA GLU A 1 9.25 -22.60 13.31
C GLU A 1 10.48 -21.82 12.89
N VAL A 2 10.45 -21.26 11.66
CA VAL A 2 11.46 -20.32 11.16
C VAL A 2 10.83 -18.95 11.05
N THR A 3 11.38 -17.96 11.77
CA THR A 3 10.89 -16.59 11.75
C THR A 3 12.05 -15.65 11.44
N PRO A 4 12.04 -14.95 10.27
CA PRO A 4 13.00 -13.90 10.00
C PRO A 4 12.81 -12.75 11.00
N ILE A 5 13.88 -12.39 11.73
CA ILE A 5 13.86 -11.33 12.75
C ILE A 5 15.02 -10.37 12.54
N TYR A 6 14.87 -9.16 13.04
CA TYR A 6 15.93 -8.16 13.05
C TYR A 6 17.16 -8.66 13.84
N GLY A 7 18.33 -8.21 13.43
CA GLY A 7 19.59 -8.58 14.07
C GLY A 7 19.86 -7.79 15.35
N ALA A 8 20.96 -8.13 16.01
CA ALA A 8 21.45 -7.46 17.21
C ALA A 8 22.62 -6.53 16.86
N VAL A 9 22.63 -5.33 17.42
CA VAL A 9 23.70 -4.34 17.22
C VAL A 9 25.04 -4.94 17.69
N GLY A 10 26.06 -4.79 16.86
CA GLY A 10 27.42 -5.32 17.11
C GLY A 10 27.64 -6.75 16.61
N PHE A 11 26.63 -7.38 15.98
CA PHE A 11 26.73 -8.72 15.40
C PHE A 11 26.45 -8.75 13.89
N GLU A 12 26.51 -7.62 13.23
CA GLU A 12 26.18 -7.44 11.81
C GLU A 12 26.96 -8.37 10.88
N SER A 13 28.20 -8.71 11.25
CA SER A 13 29.06 -9.63 10.49
C SER A 13 28.55 -11.09 10.49
N ARG A 14 27.58 -11.42 11.34
CA ARG A 14 26.97 -12.75 11.44
C ARG A 14 25.60 -12.82 10.77
N TYR A 15 25.09 -11.71 10.22
CA TYR A 15 23.79 -11.70 9.59
C TYR A 15 23.81 -12.49 8.30
N VAL A 16 22.67 -13.12 8.04
CA VAL A 16 22.38 -13.79 6.78
C VAL A 16 21.19 -13.08 6.16
N ASP A 17 21.43 -12.42 5.05
CA ASP A 17 20.40 -11.63 4.39
C ASP A 17 19.24 -12.50 3.91
N PHE A 18 18.04 -12.03 4.18
CA PHE A 18 16.78 -12.70 3.84
C PHE A 18 16.72 -13.03 2.35
N LEU A 19 16.36 -14.28 2.03
CA LEU A 19 16.30 -14.85 0.68
C LEU A 19 17.64 -14.80 -0.11
N SER A 20 18.76 -14.53 0.55
CA SER A 20 20.08 -14.70 -0.10
C SER A 20 20.35 -16.19 -0.35
N PRO A 21 21.32 -16.53 -1.25
CA PRO A 21 21.70 -17.93 -1.47
C PRO A 21 22.05 -18.65 -0.18
N LYS A 22 22.75 -17.98 0.75
CA LYS A 22 23.10 -18.56 2.05
C LYS A 22 21.87 -18.77 2.93
N TRP A 23 20.93 -17.84 2.93
CA TRP A 23 19.68 -17.98 3.66
C TRP A 23 18.87 -19.19 3.15
N MET A 24 18.77 -19.34 1.82
CA MET A 24 18.08 -20.49 1.19
C MET A 24 18.77 -21.82 1.47
N GLU A 25 20.11 -21.85 1.47
CA GLU A 25 20.90 -23.01 1.87
C GLU A 25 20.55 -23.46 3.30
N MET A 26 20.51 -22.51 4.24
CA MET A 26 20.20 -22.78 5.65
C MET A 26 18.75 -23.23 5.84
N LEU A 27 17.80 -22.63 5.09
CA LEU A 27 16.41 -23.05 5.11
C LEU A 27 16.26 -24.51 4.61
N ASN A 28 16.89 -24.84 3.48
CA ASN A 28 16.85 -26.18 2.90
C ASN A 28 17.49 -27.21 3.85
N TYR A 29 18.61 -26.87 4.48
CA TYR A 29 19.24 -27.70 5.49
C TYR A 29 18.30 -27.96 6.67
N THR A 30 17.67 -26.92 7.19
CA THR A 30 16.75 -27.02 8.33
C THR A 30 15.53 -27.89 7.98
N SER A 31 14.92 -27.64 6.82
CA SER A 31 13.76 -28.42 6.33
C SER A 31 14.11 -29.91 6.16
N SER A 32 15.24 -30.20 5.49
CA SER A 32 15.70 -31.56 5.25
C SER A 32 16.02 -32.30 6.56
N THR A 33 16.60 -31.59 7.52
CA THR A 33 16.93 -32.19 8.85
C THR A 33 15.67 -32.44 9.65
N ALA A 34 14.72 -31.50 9.67
CA ALA A 34 13.43 -31.68 10.32
C ALA A 34 12.69 -32.91 9.75
N ALA A 35 12.64 -33.05 8.44
CA ALA A 35 12.01 -34.19 7.77
C ALA A 35 12.65 -35.53 8.20
N LYS A 36 13.98 -35.60 8.29
CA LYS A 36 14.70 -36.80 8.75
C LYS A 36 14.37 -37.17 10.21
N LEU A 37 14.01 -36.17 11.00
CA LEU A 37 13.63 -36.38 12.41
C LEU A 37 12.10 -36.56 12.60
N GLY A 38 11.34 -36.67 11.51
CA GLY A 38 9.88 -36.80 11.56
C GLY A 38 9.15 -35.53 12.00
N MET A 39 9.79 -34.34 11.88
CA MET A 39 9.26 -33.06 12.29
C MET A 39 8.72 -32.28 11.10
N GLY A 40 7.60 -31.57 11.30
CA GLY A 40 7.15 -30.52 10.39
C GLY A 40 7.93 -29.21 10.59
N MET A 41 7.88 -28.33 9.60
CA MET A 41 8.49 -27.00 9.67
C MET A 41 7.49 -25.95 9.21
N ASP A 42 7.21 -24.98 10.09
CA ASP A 42 6.44 -23.79 9.78
C ASP A 42 7.38 -22.62 9.53
N MET A 43 7.00 -21.73 8.63
CA MET A 43 7.78 -20.54 8.32
C MET A 43 6.90 -19.30 8.26
N ASN A 44 7.31 -18.25 8.95
CA ASN A 44 6.80 -16.91 8.74
C ASN A 44 7.48 -16.31 7.51
N THR A 45 6.70 -15.97 6.48
CA THR A 45 7.22 -15.43 5.23
C THR A 45 7.46 -13.92 5.26
N GLY A 46 7.02 -13.20 6.29
CA GLY A 46 7.29 -11.77 6.47
C GLY A 46 8.66 -11.52 7.08
N THR A 47 9.25 -10.36 6.82
CA THR A 47 10.57 -9.98 7.33
C THR A 47 10.51 -9.12 8.60
N GLY A 48 9.31 -8.74 9.02
CA GLY A 48 9.06 -7.91 10.19
C GLY A 48 7.61 -7.40 10.17
N TRP A 49 7.33 -6.32 10.91
CA TRP A 49 5.98 -5.78 11.03
C TRP A 49 5.90 -4.31 10.57
N PRO A 50 4.84 -3.90 9.81
CA PRO A 50 3.80 -4.73 9.18
C PRO A 50 4.36 -5.66 8.10
N PHE A 51 3.60 -6.70 7.74
CA PHE A 51 3.99 -7.74 6.80
C PHE A 51 4.41 -7.14 5.44
N GLY A 52 5.57 -7.55 4.96
CA GLY A 52 6.16 -7.07 3.72
C GLY A 52 7.58 -7.60 3.51
N GLY A 53 8.32 -6.98 2.59
CA GLY A 53 9.69 -7.40 2.31
C GLY A 53 10.30 -6.72 1.08
N PRO A 54 11.54 -7.10 0.73
CA PRO A 54 12.32 -6.41 -0.30
C PRO A 54 11.79 -6.59 -1.71
N GLN A 55 11.02 -7.67 -1.96
CA GLN A 55 10.47 -7.97 -3.29
C GLN A 55 9.22 -7.15 -3.63
N ILE A 56 8.66 -6.36 -2.68
CA ILE A 56 7.44 -5.61 -2.91
C ILE A 56 7.75 -4.31 -3.66
N LYS A 57 7.24 -4.21 -4.88
CA LYS A 57 7.29 -3.00 -5.69
C LYS A 57 6.25 -1.99 -5.19
N THR A 58 6.40 -0.72 -5.56
CA THR A 58 5.42 0.32 -5.20
C THR A 58 4.00 -0.02 -5.66
N ALA A 59 3.85 -0.65 -6.83
CA ALA A 59 2.55 -1.09 -7.35
C ALA A 59 1.86 -2.11 -6.44
N ASP A 60 2.63 -2.99 -5.79
CA ASP A 60 2.16 -4.08 -4.93
C ASP A 60 2.10 -3.68 -3.44
N ALA A 61 2.55 -2.45 -3.13
CA ALA A 61 2.54 -1.93 -1.77
C ALA A 61 1.13 -1.60 -1.29
N ALA A 62 0.92 -1.68 0.03
CA ALA A 62 -0.35 -1.42 0.68
C ALA A 62 -0.97 -0.09 0.28
N THR A 63 -2.26 -0.11 -0.02
CA THR A 63 -3.06 1.05 -0.43
C THR A 63 -3.76 1.72 0.75
N LYS A 64 -4.12 2.98 0.57
CA LYS A 64 -4.94 3.77 1.51
C LYS A 64 -5.99 4.56 0.75
N LEU A 65 -7.10 4.81 1.40
CA LEU A 65 -8.08 5.79 0.97
C LEU A 65 -7.65 7.20 1.43
N ILE A 66 -7.71 8.17 0.51
CA ILE A 66 -7.50 9.59 0.79
C ILE A 66 -8.77 10.31 0.37
N VAL A 67 -9.38 11.05 1.29
CA VAL A 67 -10.58 11.84 1.01
C VAL A 67 -10.25 13.31 1.16
N GLN A 68 -10.62 14.11 0.15
CA GLN A 68 -10.55 15.57 0.19
C GLN A 68 -11.97 16.12 0.05
N THR A 69 -12.26 17.19 0.77
CA THR A 69 -13.58 17.80 0.78
C THR A 69 -13.48 19.25 0.34
N TYR A 70 -14.33 19.63 -0.61
CA TYR A 70 -14.51 21.01 -1.06
C TYR A 70 -15.88 21.48 -0.57
N LYS A 71 -15.92 22.60 0.18
CA LYS A 71 -17.16 23.18 0.70
C LYS A 71 -17.52 24.39 -0.14
N LEU A 72 -18.72 24.37 -0.72
CA LEU A 72 -19.23 25.37 -1.63
C LEU A 72 -20.48 26.01 -1.07
N ASN A 73 -20.59 27.34 -1.18
CA ASN A 73 -21.84 28.07 -0.99
C ASN A 73 -22.59 28.21 -2.32
N ALA A 74 -23.87 28.56 -2.27
CA ALA A 74 -24.64 28.84 -3.47
C ALA A 74 -23.94 29.87 -4.38
N GLY A 75 -23.86 29.55 -5.67
CA GLY A 75 -23.16 30.35 -6.68
C GLY A 75 -21.68 30.02 -6.87
N GLU A 76 -21.10 29.12 -6.07
CA GLU A 76 -19.69 28.73 -6.17
C GLU A 76 -19.48 27.49 -7.00
N ILE A 77 -18.23 27.31 -7.47
CA ILE A 77 -17.70 26.11 -8.13
C ILE A 77 -16.38 25.71 -7.46
N VAL A 78 -15.95 24.47 -7.65
CA VAL A 78 -14.55 24.09 -7.35
C VAL A 78 -13.65 24.72 -8.41
N LYS A 79 -12.71 25.57 -7.99
CA LYS A 79 -11.83 26.35 -8.91
C LYS A 79 -10.49 25.64 -9.15
N GLU A 80 -9.99 24.93 -8.15
CA GLU A 80 -8.76 24.18 -8.26
C GLU A 80 -8.95 22.84 -8.96
N ALA A 81 -7.89 22.33 -9.56
CA ALA A 81 -7.91 20.98 -10.13
C ALA A 81 -8.10 19.92 -9.07
N ILE A 82 -8.91 18.91 -9.35
CA ILE A 82 -9.15 17.74 -8.48
C ILE A 82 -7.90 16.86 -8.49
N ARG A 83 -6.99 17.14 -7.57
CA ARG A 83 -5.73 16.42 -7.38
C ARG A 83 -5.51 16.17 -5.91
N VAL A 84 -4.79 15.08 -5.61
CA VAL A 84 -4.40 14.81 -4.21
C VAL A 84 -3.47 15.90 -3.68
N ASN A 85 -3.77 16.42 -2.49
CA ASN A 85 -3.01 17.50 -1.85
C ASN A 85 -1.68 17.02 -1.24
N ASP A 86 -1.57 15.73 -0.88
CA ASP A 86 -0.35 15.15 -0.33
C ASP A 86 0.74 15.06 -1.42
N PRO A 87 1.86 15.82 -1.32
CA PRO A 87 2.92 15.79 -2.32
C PRO A 87 3.52 14.39 -2.54
N LYS A 88 3.52 13.55 -1.50
CA LYS A 88 4.02 12.15 -1.59
C LYS A 88 3.10 11.25 -2.41
N GLN A 89 1.89 11.68 -2.65
CA GLN A 89 0.89 10.92 -3.41
C GLN A 89 0.71 11.45 -4.83
N GLN A 90 1.27 12.61 -5.16
CA GLN A 90 1.22 13.15 -6.51
C GLN A 90 1.90 12.20 -7.50
N GLY A 91 1.23 11.88 -8.60
CA GLY A 91 1.67 10.89 -9.58
C GLY A 91 1.48 9.42 -9.17
N ILE A 92 1.00 9.15 -7.94
CA ILE A 92 0.74 7.79 -7.44
C ILE A 92 -0.75 7.58 -7.19
N ALA A 93 -1.40 8.56 -6.53
CA ALA A 93 -2.82 8.45 -6.18
C ALA A 93 -3.71 8.60 -7.41
N VAL A 94 -4.77 7.79 -7.45
CA VAL A 94 -5.76 7.77 -8.53
C VAL A 94 -7.11 8.18 -7.97
N LEU A 95 -7.78 9.13 -8.62
CA LEU A 95 -9.16 9.52 -8.28
C LEU A 95 -10.09 8.34 -8.58
N GLN A 96 -10.83 7.91 -7.57
CA GLN A 96 -11.76 6.77 -7.65
C GLN A 96 -13.21 7.20 -7.65
N ALA A 97 -13.53 8.30 -6.97
CA ALA A 97 -14.87 8.86 -6.93
C ALA A 97 -14.82 10.36 -6.70
N LEU A 98 -15.77 11.08 -7.28
CA LEU A 98 -16.01 12.50 -7.04
C LEU A 98 -17.52 12.71 -6.94
N VAL A 99 -18.02 13.01 -5.74
CA VAL A 99 -19.45 13.08 -5.45
C VAL A 99 -19.77 14.38 -4.72
N ALA A 100 -20.75 15.10 -5.20
CA ALA A 100 -21.32 16.27 -4.53
C ALA A 100 -22.56 15.87 -3.73
N TYR A 101 -22.68 16.40 -2.51
CA TYR A 101 -23.88 16.29 -1.68
C TYR A 101 -24.42 17.69 -1.39
N ASP A 102 -25.68 17.93 -1.71
CA ASP A 102 -26.38 19.15 -1.34
C ASP A 102 -26.80 19.13 0.16
N GLU A 103 -27.35 20.24 0.65
CA GLU A 103 -27.81 20.36 2.04
C GLU A 103 -28.99 19.43 2.40
N LYS A 104 -29.64 18.84 1.40
CA LYS A 104 -30.72 17.85 1.57
C LYS A 104 -30.20 16.42 1.54
N GLY A 105 -28.90 16.22 1.29
CA GLY A 105 -28.26 14.93 1.19
C GLY A 105 -28.39 14.27 -0.20
N ASN A 106 -28.86 15.00 -1.22
CA ASN A 106 -28.90 14.46 -2.58
C ASN A 106 -27.46 14.35 -3.11
N ALA A 107 -27.13 13.16 -3.64
CA ALA A 107 -25.81 12.86 -4.20
C ALA A 107 -25.79 13.08 -5.72
N THR A 108 -24.73 13.68 -6.23
CA THR A 108 -24.47 13.83 -7.67
C THR A 108 -23.06 13.33 -7.98
N ASP A 109 -22.94 12.34 -8.87
CA ASP A 109 -21.65 11.87 -9.37
C ASP A 109 -21.06 12.89 -10.36
N LEU A 110 -19.81 13.30 -10.12
CA LEU A 110 -19.07 14.27 -10.91
C LEU A 110 -17.85 13.66 -11.64
N MET A 111 -17.62 12.34 -11.54
CA MET A 111 -16.43 11.70 -12.14
C MET A 111 -16.30 11.98 -13.64
N SER A 112 -17.39 11.87 -14.39
CA SER A 112 -17.39 12.10 -15.84
C SER A 112 -17.16 13.57 -16.26
N LYS A 113 -17.15 14.49 -15.29
CA LYS A 113 -16.96 15.92 -15.52
C LYS A 113 -15.54 16.39 -15.26
N VAL A 114 -14.64 15.50 -14.83
CA VAL A 114 -13.22 15.78 -14.59
C VAL A 114 -12.45 15.49 -15.88
N ASP A 115 -11.71 16.48 -16.38
CA ASP A 115 -10.83 16.30 -17.54
C ASP A 115 -9.50 15.62 -17.15
N ALA A 116 -8.69 15.29 -18.17
CA ALA A 116 -7.37 14.65 -17.95
C ALA A 116 -6.38 15.55 -17.17
N ALA A 117 -6.60 16.86 -17.14
CA ALA A 117 -5.82 17.80 -16.35
C ALA A 117 -6.31 17.92 -14.89
N GLY A 118 -7.44 17.26 -14.57
CA GLY A 118 -8.10 17.32 -13.27
C GLY A 118 -9.06 18.49 -13.10
N ASN A 119 -9.34 19.28 -14.14
CA ASN A 119 -10.29 20.38 -14.03
C ASN A 119 -11.72 19.83 -13.99
N LEU A 120 -12.52 20.34 -13.06
CA LEU A 120 -13.92 19.95 -12.92
C LEU A 120 -14.82 20.91 -13.71
N ASN A 121 -15.49 20.39 -14.73
CA ASN A 121 -16.52 21.12 -15.48
C ASN A 121 -17.86 20.99 -14.76
N MET A 122 -18.21 21.97 -13.94
CA MET A 122 -19.47 22.01 -13.20
C MET A 122 -20.13 23.37 -13.29
N GLN A 123 -21.44 23.41 -13.17
CA GLN A 123 -22.19 24.65 -12.98
C GLN A 123 -22.09 25.11 -11.51
N PRO A 124 -22.24 26.42 -11.23
CA PRO A 124 -22.35 26.91 -9.86
C PRO A 124 -23.43 26.16 -9.09
N VAL A 125 -23.13 25.78 -7.86
CA VAL A 125 -24.10 25.07 -7.02
C VAL A 125 -25.24 26.00 -6.59
N THR A 126 -26.44 25.48 -6.46
CA THR A 126 -27.64 26.27 -6.14
C THR A 126 -27.88 26.40 -4.63
N SER A 127 -27.26 25.56 -3.83
CA SER A 127 -27.31 25.56 -2.36
C SER A 127 -25.95 25.17 -1.77
N LYS A 128 -25.84 25.19 -0.46
CA LYS A 128 -24.65 24.71 0.24
C LYS A 128 -24.39 23.25 -0.16
N THR A 129 -23.17 22.98 -0.65
CA THR A 129 -22.80 21.68 -1.21
C THR A 129 -21.41 21.30 -0.71
N GLU A 130 -21.22 20.03 -0.39
CA GLU A 130 -19.91 19.44 -0.11
C GLU A 130 -19.54 18.46 -1.23
N VAL A 131 -18.36 18.66 -1.83
CA VAL A 131 -17.82 17.76 -2.85
C VAL A 131 -16.73 16.92 -2.22
N TYR A 132 -16.87 15.61 -2.32
CA TYR A 132 -15.91 14.63 -1.81
C TYR A 132 -15.14 14.00 -2.96
N ALA A 133 -13.82 14.17 -2.96
CA ALA A 133 -12.91 13.50 -3.87
C ALA A 133 -12.22 12.35 -3.13
N ALA A 134 -12.48 11.13 -3.54
CA ALA A 134 -11.88 9.92 -2.98
C ALA A 134 -10.77 9.41 -3.89
N PHE A 135 -9.56 9.30 -3.36
CA PHE A 135 -8.40 8.77 -4.08
C PHE A 135 -7.92 7.47 -3.45
N SER A 136 -7.52 6.52 -4.28
CA SER A 136 -6.66 5.42 -3.85
C SER A 136 -5.20 5.86 -3.95
N GLY A 137 -4.47 5.78 -2.85
CA GLY A 137 -3.04 6.09 -2.80
C GLY A 137 -2.25 4.95 -2.17
N LYS A 138 -0.93 5.04 -2.19
CA LYS A 138 -0.05 4.07 -1.52
C LYS A 138 0.29 4.53 -0.12
N THR A 139 0.34 3.62 0.86
CA THR A 139 0.74 3.98 2.22
C THR A 139 2.20 4.41 2.27
N LEU A 140 3.04 3.89 1.35
CA LEU A 140 4.49 4.01 1.32
C LEU A 140 5.14 3.56 2.64
N GLN A 141 4.39 2.82 3.45
CA GLN A 141 4.87 2.28 4.71
C GLN A 141 5.87 1.16 4.43
N LYS A 142 6.96 1.19 5.18
CA LYS A 142 7.99 0.14 5.14
C LYS A 142 7.85 -0.78 6.34
N VAL A 143 8.34 -2.00 6.17
CA VAL A 143 8.53 -2.96 7.25
C VAL A 143 9.45 -2.33 8.29
N LYS A 144 9.03 -2.34 9.55
CA LYS A 144 9.82 -1.88 10.69
C LYS A 144 10.52 -3.07 11.32
N ARG A 145 11.76 -2.86 11.77
CA ARG A 145 12.59 -3.91 12.36
C ARG A 145 12.65 -5.14 11.45
N ALA A 146 12.91 -4.90 10.17
CA ALA A 146 13.06 -5.98 9.21
C ALA A 146 14.23 -6.90 9.54
N ALA A 147 14.15 -8.16 9.17
CA ALA A 147 15.31 -9.03 9.12
C ALA A 147 16.38 -8.41 8.20
N PRO A 148 17.68 -8.70 8.40
CA PRO A 148 18.74 -8.25 7.51
C PRO A 148 18.42 -8.61 6.06
N GLY A 149 18.56 -7.65 5.14
CA GLY A 149 18.16 -7.82 3.73
C GLY A 149 16.65 -7.94 3.48
N GLY A 150 15.85 -7.76 4.53
CA GLY A 150 14.39 -7.87 4.49
C GLY A 150 13.65 -6.53 4.42
N GLU A 151 14.35 -5.42 4.27
CA GLU A 151 13.76 -4.08 4.18
C GLU A 151 12.93 -3.94 2.91
N GLY A 152 11.75 -3.34 3.03
CA GLY A 152 10.88 -3.13 1.88
C GLY A 152 9.55 -2.50 2.24
N PHE A 153 8.66 -2.40 1.26
CA PHE A 153 7.30 -1.92 1.49
C PHE A 153 6.43 -2.99 2.14
N THR A 154 5.36 -2.53 2.80
CA THR A 154 4.28 -3.41 3.26
C THR A 154 3.45 -3.88 2.08
N LEU A 155 3.04 -5.15 2.10
CA LEU A 155 2.25 -5.78 1.05
C LEU A 155 0.80 -5.28 1.05
N ASP A 156 0.20 -5.14 -0.12
CA ASP A 156 -1.24 -5.01 -0.26
C ASP A 156 -1.92 -6.39 -0.15
N HIS A 157 -2.35 -6.73 1.05
CA HIS A 157 -2.98 -8.02 1.35
C HIS A 157 -4.34 -8.21 0.65
N LEU A 158 -4.96 -7.13 0.18
CA LEU A 158 -6.24 -7.19 -0.53
C LEU A 158 -6.06 -7.40 -2.03
N SER A 159 -4.83 -7.28 -2.53
CA SER A 159 -4.46 -7.56 -3.92
C SER A 159 -3.98 -9.00 -4.09
N LYS A 160 -4.80 -9.82 -4.75
CA LYS A 160 -4.40 -11.21 -5.07
C LYS A 160 -3.10 -11.26 -5.87
N SER A 161 -2.96 -10.39 -6.89
CA SER A 161 -1.77 -10.37 -7.74
C SER A 161 -0.50 -9.99 -6.95
N ALA A 162 -0.60 -9.03 -6.02
CA ALA A 162 0.51 -8.65 -5.16
C ALA A 162 0.90 -9.80 -4.21
N THR A 163 -0.09 -10.50 -3.65
CA THR A 163 0.13 -11.66 -2.78
C THR A 163 0.77 -12.82 -3.53
N ASP A 164 0.28 -13.14 -4.73
CA ASP A 164 0.84 -14.20 -5.58
C ASP A 164 2.29 -13.88 -5.95
N ALA A 165 2.58 -12.64 -6.36
CA ALA A 165 3.94 -12.18 -6.70
C ALA A 165 4.89 -12.24 -5.49
N TYR A 166 4.38 -11.98 -4.29
CA TYR A 166 5.15 -12.12 -3.06
C TYR A 166 5.51 -13.59 -2.78
N LEU A 167 4.52 -14.46 -2.83
CA LEU A 167 4.67 -15.88 -2.50
C LEU A 167 5.51 -16.65 -3.54
N ALA A 168 5.52 -16.22 -4.80
CA ALA A 168 6.32 -16.82 -5.85
C ALA A 168 7.84 -16.82 -5.58
N ARG A 169 8.32 -16.13 -4.56
CA ARG A 169 9.72 -16.16 -4.13
C ARG A 169 10.06 -17.35 -3.24
N PHE A 170 9.06 -18.06 -2.74
CA PHE A 170 9.22 -19.20 -1.83
C PHE A 170 8.92 -20.54 -2.52
N THR A 171 8.49 -20.53 -3.77
CA THR A 171 8.23 -21.68 -4.62
C THR A 171 9.26 -21.78 -5.74
#